data_04930d6a2f8a6ca61652527c63644585
#
_entry.id   04930d6a2f8a6ca61652527c63644585
#
_cell.length_a   1.000
_cell.length_b   1.000
_cell.length_c   1.000
_cell.angle_alpha   90.00
_cell.angle_beta   90.00
_cell.angle_gamma   90.00
#
_symmetry.space_group_name_H-M   'P 1'
#
loop_
_entity.id
_entity.type
_entity.pdbx_description
1 polymer ?
#
loop_
_entity_poly.entity_id
_entity_poly.type
_entity_poly.pdbx_seq_one_letter_code
_entity_poly.pdbx_strand_id
1 'polypeptide(L)'
;KMWWLFSTKILHFVIESRKDYIRDKYVSKKNVKSYFRKGSWQSSRYIQVSTCLKDSDIHYEYYNGEVQLHFEGKYANEVFKDFKNFLEASTSDNADLKWKTWQGRNKSTCVLKRDIDSTDDLFQAFSYIINIFDPSIAKFADQHEDLFSSLRKTKHIIDRSYTLQEDVSEQLPQVEICNVGSLPFNDFIIPPYQRPYKWTAKNVNQLISDIIAFRERKQYRLGTLVLHNNEIVDGQQRIITLALLIRVMYEALKDEKVKASYSDIDKKIKAFSNSDRVSFSNRYTLHNVIDNIHTIESRKTDLDQQLFDFLLTKCEFVVVRLNSISEAFQFFDSQNARGKDLAAHDLLKAYHLREISTLSIEDSKNIDEWQSKPTAFLKDVFLTLFRAKRWSRGKWGRWFTKDHTDIFKGISLCDGKRYPFYQMEVIAHIFSSMYNQDPIRVIDRNHIEYPFNLDDQIINGGRFFDMIRHYMNLYEHIRNYRETLPNGSRAKEILNMITSYNGSGRTGDGYIREMFYTLLLYYVDRFGEEELDKVIPQFFIWAYKLRLQLSAVQLASVDNYATAWDSMFRDVYDAKTPYDIINVNIEGVQSKQCSGCEQVKNMFKEYNKYYGND
;
A
#
# COMPACT_ATOMS: atom_id res chain seq x y z
N LYS A 1 -11.28 24.96 7.95
CA LYS A 1 -11.17 25.66 6.64
C LYS A 1 -9.90 26.53 6.55
N MET A 2 -9.60 27.38 7.55
CA MET A 2 -8.41 28.26 7.56
C MET A 2 -7.08 27.50 7.47
N TRP A 3 -6.94 26.37 8.18
CA TRP A 3 -5.72 25.54 8.10
C TRP A 3 -5.49 24.93 6.71
N TRP A 4 -6.52 24.46 6.05
CA TRP A 4 -6.41 23.92 4.70
C TRP A 4 -5.93 24.99 3.69
N LEU A 5 -6.44 26.22 3.82
CA LEU A 5 -6.00 27.35 2.99
C LEU A 5 -4.52 27.70 3.25
N PHE A 6 -4.09 27.76 4.51
CA PHE A 6 -2.70 28.00 4.86
C PHE A 6 -1.78 26.88 4.32
N SER A 7 -2.12 25.62 4.56
CA SER A 7 -1.30 24.48 4.10
C SER A 7 -1.20 24.39 2.58
N THR A 8 -2.23 24.80 1.86
CA THR A 8 -2.22 24.85 0.41
C THR A 8 -1.37 26.01 -0.11
N LYS A 9 -1.50 27.19 0.48
CA LYS A 9 -0.70 28.38 0.12
C LYS A 9 0.79 28.14 0.40
N ILE A 10 1.15 27.64 1.58
CA ILE A 10 2.56 27.42 1.94
C ILE A 10 3.16 26.28 1.10
N LEU A 11 2.40 25.24 0.79
CA LEU A 11 2.86 24.15 -0.07
C LEU A 11 3.15 24.65 -1.49
N HIS A 12 2.26 25.45 -2.05
CA HIS A 12 2.47 26.05 -3.37
C HIS A 12 3.69 26.97 -3.37
N PHE A 13 3.84 27.80 -2.36
CA PHE A 13 5.00 28.67 -2.20
C PHE A 13 6.31 27.88 -2.10
N VAL A 14 6.35 26.82 -1.28
CA VAL A 14 7.54 25.96 -1.12
C VAL A 14 7.89 25.25 -2.43
N ILE A 15 6.89 24.87 -3.23
CA ILE A 15 7.12 24.29 -4.57
C ILE A 15 7.76 25.32 -5.49
N GLU A 16 7.18 26.50 -5.58
CA GLU A 16 7.65 27.56 -6.47
C GLU A 16 9.03 28.09 -6.06
N SER A 17 9.25 28.37 -4.77
CA SER A 17 10.52 28.92 -4.27
C SER A 17 11.71 27.98 -4.39
N ARG A 18 11.47 26.68 -4.56
CA ARG A 18 12.52 25.66 -4.62
C ARG A 18 12.81 25.13 -6.03
N LYS A 19 12.16 25.64 -7.07
CA LYS A 19 12.34 25.19 -8.46
C LYS A 19 13.78 25.25 -8.94
N ASP A 20 14.52 26.27 -8.53
CA ASP A 20 15.85 26.57 -9.09
C ASP A 20 16.98 25.77 -8.43
N TYR A 21 16.78 25.19 -7.25
CA TYR A 21 17.84 24.49 -6.49
C TYR A 21 17.43 23.14 -5.93
N ILE A 22 16.23 22.65 -6.23
CA ILE A 22 15.81 21.31 -5.84
C ILE A 22 15.28 20.58 -7.07
N ARG A 23 15.99 19.52 -7.44
CA ARG A 23 15.48 18.54 -8.39
C ARG A 23 14.18 17.93 -7.83
N ASP A 24 13.17 17.72 -8.68
CA ASP A 24 11.76 17.38 -8.41
C ASP A 24 11.45 16.35 -7.29
N LYS A 25 12.44 15.62 -6.82
CA LYS A 25 12.31 14.61 -5.75
C LYS A 25 11.90 15.16 -4.38
N TYR A 26 11.90 16.48 -4.18
CA TYR A 26 11.90 17.07 -2.83
C TYR A 26 10.62 17.80 -2.44
N VAL A 27 9.64 17.93 -3.32
CA VAL A 27 8.43 18.68 -3.03
C VAL A 27 7.20 17.77 -2.93
N SER A 28 6.66 17.57 -1.75
CA SER A 28 5.43 16.81 -1.54
C SER A 28 4.60 17.38 -0.39
N LYS A 29 3.30 17.05 -0.36
CA LYS A 29 2.39 17.39 0.76
C LYS A 29 2.92 16.94 2.14
N LYS A 30 3.86 16.01 2.20
CA LYS A 30 4.52 15.53 3.43
C LYS A 30 5.45 16.58 4.06
N ASN A 31 5.79 17.65 3.35
CA ASN A 31 6.69 18.70 3.85
C ASN A 31 6.03 19.69 4.81
N VAL A 32 4.70 19.63 4.95
CA VAL A 32 3.97 20.50 5.88
C VAL A 32 3.26 19.62 6.89
N LYS A 33 3.67 19.71 8.16
CA LYS A 33 2.99 19.04 9.29
C LYS A 33 2.40 20.08 10.21
N SER A 34 1.20 19.83 10.72
CA SER A 34 0.58 20.67 11.73
C SER A 34 0.08 19.84 12.90
N TYR A 35 0.29 20.35 14.09
CA TYR A 35 -0.22 19.78 15.33
C TYR A 35 -1.00 20.87 16.07
N PHE A 36 -2.33 20.72 16.14
CA PHE A 36 -3.17 21.63 16.93
C PHE A 36 -3.53 20.95 18.25
N ARG A 37 -3.12 21.52 19.37
CA ARG A 37 -3.66 21.16 20.69
C ARG A 37 -4.98 21.89 20.91
N LYS A 38 -5.90 21.29 21.69
CA LYS A 38 -7.13 21.97 22.14
C LYS A 38 -6.75 23.21 22.93
N GLY A 39 -7.08 24.40 22.42
CA GLY A 39 -6.80 25.70 23.04
C GLY A 39 -6.98 26.85 22.05
N SER A 40 -6.91 28.10 22.50
CA SER A 40 -6.99 29.28 21.62
C SER A 40 -5.81 29.25 20.64
N TRP A 41 -6.04 29.69 19.43
CA TRP A 41 -5.06 29.52 18.36
C TRP A 41 -3.76 30.33 18.56
N GLN A 42 -3.73 31.25 19.50
CA GLN A 42 -2.55 32.03 19.84
C GLN A 42 -1.59 31.35 20.84
N SER A 43 -2.03 30.38 21.64
CA SER A 43 -1.24 29.91 22.79
C SER A 43 -0.69 28.48 22.72
N SER A 44 -0.99 27.66 21.71
CA SER A 44 -0.53 26.27 21.71
C SER A 44 -0.47 25.61 20.33
N ARG A 45 -0.21 26.39 19.29
CA ARG A 45 -0.14 25.88 17.93
C ARG A 45 1.30 25.65 17.51
N TYR A 46 1.54 24.48 17.05
CA TYR A 46 2.81 24.08 16.47
C TYR A 46 2.60 23.76 14.99
N ILE A 47 3.36 24.41 14.13
CA ILE A 47 3.38 24.14 12.69
C ILE A 47 4.82 23.92 12.30
N GLN A 48 5.09 22.84 11.60
CA GLN A 48 6.41 22.49 11.11
C GLN A 48 6.40 22.43 9.58
N VAL A 49 7.39 23.09 8.97
CA VAL A 49 7.65 23.05 7.53
C VAL A 49 9.10 22.59 7.34
N SER A 50 9.32 21.52 6.59
CA SER A 50 10.68 21.02 6.33
C SER A 50 11.50 22.04 5.55
N THR A 51 12.82 22.12 5.83
CA THR A 51 13.79 22.81 4.98
C THR A 51 13.98 22.08 3.64
N CYS A 52 14.77 22.64 2.74
CA CYS A 52 15.16 21.97 1.49
C CYS A 52 15.88 20.64 1.70
N LEU A 53 16.48 20.37 2.84
CA LEU A 53 17.13 19.08 3.17
C LEU A 53 16.14 17.96 3.51
N LYS A 54 14.86 18.27 3.78
CA LYS A 54 13.80 17.33 4.21
C LYS A 54 14.14 16.54 5.48
N ASP A 55 15.02 17.02 6.28
CA ASP A 55 15.38 16.38 7.53
C ASP A 55 14.49 16.89 8.65
N SER A 56 14.03 15.98 9.53
CA SER A 56 13.21 16.36 10.68
C SER A 56 13.98 17.13 11.74
N ASP A 57 15.29 16.97 11.78
CA ASP A 57 16.15 17.58 12.77
C ASP A 57 16.54 19.03 12.41
N ILE A 58 16.20 19.50 11.20
CA ILE A 58 16.27 20.91 10.77
C ILE A 58 15.01 21.28 10.02
N HIS A 59 14.26 22.24 10.55
CA HIS A 59 12.98 22.63 9.98
C HIS A 59 12.58 24.06 10.39
N TYR A 60 11.64 24.62 9.66
CA TYR A 60 10.96 25.85 10.05
C TYR A 60 9.78 25.50 10.94
N GLU A 61 9.61 26.23 12.03
CA GLU A 61 8.46 26.00 12.91
C GLU A 61 7.81 27.30 13.38
N TYR A 62 6.49 27.24 13.61
CA TYR A 62 5.76 28.22 14.38
C TYR A 62 5.50 27.65 15.76
N TYR A 63 6.04 28.30 16.76
CA TYR A 63 5.89 27.91 18.16
C TYR A 63 5.81 29.12 19.07
N ASN A 64 4.83 29.14 19.98
CA ASN A 64 4.62 30.21 20.95
C ASN A 64 4.56 31.65 20.36
N GLY A 65 3.97 31.80 19.17
CA GLY A 65 3.83 33.12 18.54
C GLY A 65 5.01 33.52 17.64
N GLU A 66 6.08 32.74 17.58
CA GLU A 66 7.27 33.05 16.79
C GLU A 66 7.43 32.04 15.62
N VAL A 67 7.84 32.52 14.45
CA VAL A 67 8.33 31.68 13.36
C VAL A 67 9.85 31.61 13.42
N GLN A 68 10.41 30.41 13.34
CA GLN A 68 11.85 30.21 13.53
C GLN A 68 12.40 29.08 12.65
N LEU A 69 13.69 29.16 12.31
CA LEU A 69 14.48 28.02 11.84
C LEU A 69 15.00 27.28 13.08
N HIS A 70 14.66 25.99 13.19
CA HIS A 70 14.96 25.17 14.36
C HIS A 70 15.94 24.06 14.02
N PHE A 71 16.94 23.88 14.90
CA PHE A 71 17.94 22.83 14.83
C PHE A 71 17.77 21.91 16.03
N GLU A 72 17.72 20.61 15.80
CA GLU A 72 17.71 19.60 16.86
C GLU A 72 18.49 18.35 16.44
N GLY A 73 18.56 17.38 17.34
CA GLY A 73 19.20 16.09 17.06
C GLY A 73 20.64 16.22 16.58
N LYS A 74 20.93 15.65 15.43
CA LYS A 74 22.29 15.63 14.85
C LYS A 74 22.81 17.02 14.46
N TYR A 75 21.95 17.94 14.00
CA TYR A 75 22.37 19.31 13.66
C TYR A 75 22.70 20.18 14.87
N ALA A 76 22.36 19.72 16.06
CA ALA A 76 22.78 20.35 17.30
C ALA A 76 24.20 19.94 17.76
N ASN A 77 24.85 19.01 17.07
CA ASN A 77 26.19 18.50 17.40
C ASN A 77 27.31 19.37 16.80
N GLU A 78 28.51 19.29 17.41
CA GLU A 78 29.71 20.00 16.96
C GLU A 78 30.08 19.75 15.48
N VAL A 79 29.76 18.56 14.93
CA VAL A 79 29.97 18.20 13.52
C VAL A 79 29.29 19.18 12.56
N PHE A 80 28.17 19.80 12.98
CA PHE A 80 27.43 20.79 12.19
C PHE A 80 27.66 22.23 12.62
N LYS A 81 28.70 22.51 13.41
CA LYS A 81 29.04 23.84 13.88
C LYS A 81 29.34 24.80 12.71
N ASP A 82 30.10 24.33 11.72
CA ASP A 82 30.45 25.13 10.55
C ASP A 82 29.23 25.45 9.68
N PHE A 83 28.29 24.52 9.57
CA PHE A 83 27.01 24.76 8.91
C PHE A 83 26.20 25.85 9.61
N LYS A 84 26.11 25.81 10.93
CA LYS A 84 25.44 26.84 11.69
C LYS A 84 26.15 28.20 11.57
N ASN A 85 27.47 28.24 11.72
CA ASN A 85 28.28 29.45 11.56
C ASN A 85 28.11 30.07 10.16
N PHE A 86 28.03 29.22 9.12
CA PHE A 86 27.78 29.68 7.76
C PHE A 86 26.41 30.34 7.63
N LEU A 87 25.34 29.76 8.22
CA LEU A 87 23.99 30.35 8.19
C LEU A 87 23.91 31.62 9.03
N GLU A 88 24.55 31.68 10.20
CA GLU A 88 24.67 32.91 11.01
C GLU A 88 25.37 34.02 10.21
N ALA A 89 26.49 33.72 9.57
CA ALA A 89 27.22 34.68 8.75
C ALA A 89 26.41 35.16 7.54
N SER A 90 25.67 34.26 6.90
CA SER A 90 24.84 34.60 5.74
C SER A 90 23.64 35.49 6.08
N THR A 91 23.30 35.63 7.36
CA THR A 91 22.14 36.39 7.85
C THR A 91 22.53 37.50 8.84
N SER A 92 23.82 37.79 9.01
CA SER A 92 24.34 38.77 9.98
C SER A 92 23.77 40.19 9.80
N ASP A 93 23.53 40.57 8.57
CA ASP A 93 23.03 41.91 8.21
C ASP A 93 21.50 42.03 8.25
N ASN A 94 20.81 40.96 8.59
CA ASN A 94 19.35 40.94 8.62
C ASN A 94 18.83 41.30 10.02
N ALA A 95 18.36 42.53 10.19
CA ALA A 95 17.84 43.06 11.46
C ALA A 95 16.57 42.35 11.97
N ASP A 96 15.83 41.70 11.07
CA ASP A 96 14.59 40.98 11.40
C ASP A 96 14.85 39.58 12.02
N LEU A 97 16.08 39.10 11.98
CA LEU A 97 16.45 37.79 12.47
C LEU A 97 17.23 37.86 13.78
N LYS A 98 16.97 36.93 14.70
CA LYS A 98 17.69 36.82 15.97
C LYS A 98 18.06 35.38 16.24
N TRP A 99 19.35 35.07 16.29
CA TRP A 99 19.85 33.81 16.72
C TRP A 99 19.77 33.64 18.24
N LYS A 100 19.20 32.52 18.70
CA LYS A 100 19.07 32.16 20.12
C LYS A 100 19.75 30.81 20.34
N THR A 101 20.54 30.69 21.40
CA THR A 101 21.13 29.41 21.84
C THR A 101 20.43 28.96 23.11
N TRP A 102 19.87 27.75 23.10
CA TRP A 102 19.20 27.18 24.27
C TRP A 102 20.24 26.44 25.15
N GLN A 103 20.48 26.95 26.34
CA GLN A 103 21.34 26.28 27.30
C GLN A 103 20.71 24.96 27.78
N GLY A 104 21.48 23.88 27.79
CA GLY A 104 21.11 22.58 28.35
C GLY A 104 20.51 21.55 27.39
N ARG A 105 20.20 21.88 26.13
CA ARG A 105 19.68 20.91 25.13
C ARG A 105 20.38 20.96 23.77
N ASN A 106 21.49 21.65 23.64
CA ASN A 106 22.23 21.82 22.37
C ASN A 106 21.34 22.21 21.17
N LYS A 107 20.34 23.05 21.40
CA LYS A 107 19.42 23.53 20.35
C LYS A 107 19.76 24.97 20.03
N SER A 108 19.86 25.26 18.74
CA SER A 108 20.00 26.62 18.24
C SER A 108 18.80 26.95 17.38
N THR A 109 18.26 28.14 17.53
CA THR A 109 17.13 28.63 16.73
C THR A 109 17.45 30.01 16.19
N CYS A 110 16.97 30.30 14.97
CA CYS A 110 16.93 31.64 14.42
C CYS A 110 15.48 32.10 14.33
N VAL A 111 15.13 33.12 15.10
CA VAL A 111 13.76 33.59 15.25
C VAL A 111 13.53 34.84 14.40
N LEU A 112 12.43 34.86 13.68
CA LEU A 112 11.95 36.01 12.94
C LEU A 112 11.20 36.95 13.90
N LYS A 113 11.64 38.21 13.99
CA LYS A 113 11.01 39.26 14.80
C LYS A 113 9.86 39.89 14.02
N ARG A 114 8.70 39.27 14.03
CA ARG A 114 7.47 39.80 13.44
C ARG A 114 6.28 39.38 14.28
N ASP A 115 5.32 40.27 14.44
CA ASP A 115 4.04 39.95 15.04
C ASP A 115 3.20 39.11 14.07
N ILE A 116 2.52 38.10 14.59
CA ILE A 116 1.74 37.14 13.81
C ILE A 116 0.33 37.08 14.38
N ASP A 117 -0.53 37.92 13.85
CA ASP A 117 -1.91 38.07 14.31
C ASP A 117 -2.92 37.36 13.41
N SER A 118 -2.53 37.04 12.18
CA SER A 118 -3.38 36.40 11.19
C SER A 118 -2.70 35.19 10.48
N THR A 119 -3.51 34.41 9.76
CA THR A 119 -2.97 33.32 8.89
C THR A 119 -2.17 33.85 7.70
N ASP A 120 -2.45 35.08 7.27
CA ASP A 120 -1.69 35.70 6.18
C ASP A 120 -0.35 36.22 6.69
N ASP A 121 -0.27 36.78 7.91
CA ASP A 121 1.00 37.13 8.57
C ASP A 121 1.86 35.89 8.78
N LEU A 122 1.26 34.78 9.21
CA LEU A 122 1.94 33.51 9.37
C LEU A 122 2.50 33.00 8.04
N PHE A 123 1.74 33.10 6.96
CA PHE A 123 2.19 32.74 5.62
C PHE A 123 3.35 33.60 5.15
N GLN A 124 3.26 34.93 5.35
CA GLN A 124 4.33 35.87 4.98
C GLN A 124 5.60 35.61 5.80
N ALA A 125 5.46 35.31 7.10
CA ALA A 125 6.59 34.99 7.96
C ALA A 125 7.31 33.71 7.53
N PHE A 126 6.58 32.63 7.23
CA PHE A 126 7.19 31.40 6.68
C PHE A 126 7.82 31.63 5.31
N SER A 127 7.15 32.35 4.42
CA SER A 127 7.67 32.66 3.09
C SER A 127 8.98 33.44 3.16
N TYR A 128 9.03 34.41 4.06
CA TYR A 128 10.22 35.23 4.28
C TYR A 128 11.41 34.41 4.78
N ILE A 129 11.23 33.62 5.84
CA ILE A 129 12.32 32.83 6.46
C ILE A 129 12.81 31.72 5.51
N ILE A 130 11.92 31.09 4.77
CA ILE A 130 12.27 30.06 3.77
C ILE A 130 13.11 30.66 2.65
N ASN A 131 12.73 31.82 2.11
CA ASN A 131 13.48 32.48 1.05
C ASN A 131 14.89 32.90 1.45
N ILE A 132 15.10 33.17 2.73
CA ILE A 132 16.43 33.54 3.25
C ILE A 132 17.30 32.29 3.44
N PHE A 133 16.77 31.26 4.08
CA PHE A 133 17.59 30.15 4.52
C PHE A 133 17.72 29.02 3.50
N ASP A 134 16.68 28.66 2.76
CA ASP A 134 16.77 27.55 1.82
C ASP A 134 17.88 27.67 0.79
N PRO A 135 18.13 28.84 0.15
CA PRO A 135 19.27 28.99 -0.76
C PRO A 135 20.63 28.78 -0.09
N SER A 136 20.80 29.31 1.13
CA SER A 136 22.03 29.16 1.89
C SER A 136 22.24 27.72 2.38
N ILE A 137 21.19 27.06 2.82
CA ILE A 137 21.18 25.65 3.20
C ILE A 137 21.56 24.76 2.02
N ALA A 138 20.93 24.98 0.87
CA ALA A 138 21.24 24.23 -0.35
C ALA A 138 22.69 24.43 -0.80
N LYS A 139 23.16 25.67 -0.83
CA LYS A 139 24.55 26.01 -1.19
C LYS A 139 25.57 25.33 -0.28
N PHE A 140 25.35 25.34 1.03
CA PHE A 140 26.27 24.69 1.98
C PHE A 140 26.24 23.16 1.79
N ALA A 141 25.05 22.58 1.59
CA ALA A 141 24.91 21.15 1.37
C ALA A 141 25.58 20.66 0.08
N ASP A 142 25.53 21.45 -0.99
CA ASP A 142 26.23 21.16 -2.24
C ASP A 142 27.75 21.25 -2.11
N GLN A 143 28.24 22.18 -1.30
CA GLN A 143 29.67 22.35 -1.04
C GLN A 143 30.26 21.29 -0.07
N HIS A 144 29.41 20.64 0.72
CA HIS A 144 29.81 19.66 1.76
C HIS A 144 29.03 18.35 1.58
N GLU A 145 29.02 17.83 0.38
CA GLU A 145 28.23 16.64 0.00
C GLU A 145 28.55 15.42 0.88
N ASP A 146 29.80 15.25 1.29
CA ASP A 146 30.21 14.17 2.18
C ASP A 146 29.58 14.26 3.57
N LEU A 147 29.44 15.47 4.13
CA LEU A 147 28.81 15.70 5.43
C LEU A 147 27.32 15.33 5.40
N PHE A 148 26.64 15.60 4.29
CA PHE A 148 25.21 15.32 4.11
C PHE A 148 24.95 13.95 3.48
N SER A 149 25.91 13.35 2.77
CA SER A 149 25.79 12.01 2.19
C SER A 149 25.83 10.90 3.23
N SER A 150 26.56 11.08 4.32
CA SER A 150 26.53 10.15 5.46
C SER A 150 25.13 10.09 6.10
N LEU A 151 24.37 11.18 6.05
CA LEU A 151 22.99 11.29 6.52
C LEU A 151 21.98 10.71 5.53
N ARG A 152 22.29 10.73 4.24
CA ARG A 152 21.53 10.04 3.20
C ARG A 152 21.66 8.52 3.32
N LYS A 153 22.81 8.00 3.72
CA LYS A 153 23.05 6.54 3.85
C LYS A 153 22.13 5.84 4.85
N THR A 154 21.71 6.48 5.92
CA THR A 154 20.81 5.87 6.92
C THR A 154 19.33 5.86 6.47
N LYS A 155 18.93 6.75 5.55
CA LYS A 155 17.59 6.74 4.94
C LYS A 155 17.54 6.08 3.55
N HIS A 156 18.68 5.99 2.87
CA HIS A 156 18.84 5.41 1.53
C HIS A 156 19.00 3.88 1.49
N ILE A 157 19.03 3.19 2.61
CA ILE A 157 18.97 1.72 2.59
C ILE A 157 17.60 1.23 2.10
N ILE A 158 16.57 2.07 2.16
CA ILE A 158 15.23 1.74 1.64
C ILE A 158 15.02 2.21 0.18
N ASP A 159 15.76 3.23 -0.28
CA ASP A 159 15.60 3.79 -1.65
C ASP A 159 16.64 3.28 -2.66
N ARG A 160 17.67 2.53 -2.25
CA ARG A 160 18.73 2.03 -3.14
C ARG A 160 18.47 0.69 -3.83
N SER A 161 17.26 0.18 -3.81
CA SER A 161 16.90 -0.97 -4.67
C SER A 161 16.66 -0.59 -6.14
N TYR A 162 16.96 0.64 -6.57
CA TYR A 162 16.71 1.12 -7.93
C TYR A 162 17.91 1.82 -8.60
N THR A 163 19.13 1.34 -8.39
CA THR A 163 20.18 1.56 -9.38
C THR A 163 20.41 0.27 -10.13
N LEU A 164 19.51 0.00 -11.05
CA LEU A 164 19.78 -0.83 -12.21
C LEU A 164 20.81 -0.11 -13.07
N GLN A 165 21.77 -0.88 -13.55
CA GLN A 165 22.74 -0.60 -14.58
C GLN A 165 22.38 0.62 -15.44
N GLU A 166 23.18 1.68 -15.32
CA GLU A 166 23.28 2.72 -16.33
C GLU A 166 23.90 2.08 -17.57
N ASP A 167 23.05 1.74 -18.50
CA ASP A 167 23.33 1.67 -19.94
C ASP A 167 21.99 1.63 -20.69
N VAL A 168 21.21 2.70 -20.60
CA VAL A 168 20.21 3.03 -21.61
C VAL A 168 20.16 4.54 -21.71
N SER A 169 20.53 5.06 -22.88
CA SER A 169 20.26 6.43 -23.30
C SER A 169 18.87 6.88 -22.83
N GLU A 170 18.77 8.04 -22.18
CA GLU A 170 17.51 8.71 -21.83
C GLU A 170 16.70 8.98 -23.10
N GLN A 171 16.00 7.99 -23.60
CA GLN A 171 14.98 8.20 -24.62
C GLN A 171 13.69 8.57 -23.88
N LEU A 172 13.21 9.77 -24.14
CA LEU A 172 11.91 10.22 -23.63
C LEU A 172 10.80 9.25 -24.04
N PRO A 173 9.76 9.05 -23.20
CA PRO A 173 8.60 8.25 -23.57
C PRO A 173 8.03 8.70 -24.90
N GLN A 174 7.79 7.76 -25.82
CA GLN A 174 7.18 8.07 -27.10
C GLN A 174 5.68 8.23 -26.91
N VAL A 175 5.15 9.37 -27.35
CA VAL A 175 3.71 9.65 -27.30
C VAL A 175 3.20 9.84 -28.72
N GLU A 176 2.21 9.04 -29.09
CA GLU A 176 1.58 9.09 -30.41
C GLU A 176 0.04 9.04 -30.27
N ILE A 177 -0.65 9.55 -31.27
CA ILE A 177 -2.11 9.42 -31.36
C ILE A 177 -2.42 8.36 -32.40
N CYS A 178 -3.09 7.29 -32.00
CA CYS A 178 -3.44 6.16 -32.86
C CYS A 178 -4.94 5.98 -32.95
N ASN A 179 -5.47 5.85 -34.16
CA ASN A 179 -6.85 5.42 -34.35
C ASN A 179 -7.03 3.96 -33.96
N VAL A 180 -8.24 3.58 -33.53
CA VAL A 180 -8.53 2.21 -33.11
C VAL A 180 -8.16 1.18 -34.18
N GLY A 181 -8.46 1.44 -35.45
CA GLY A 181 -8.13 0.53 -36.57
C GLY A 181 -6.64 0.34 -36.84
N SER A 182 -5.79 1.32 -36.42
CA SER A 182 -4.34 1.24 -36.57
C SER A 182 -3.64 0.58 -35.40
N LEU A 183 -4.34 0.28 -34.31
CA LEU A 183 -3.75 -0.38 -33.15
C LEU A 183 -3.27 -1.79 -33.50
N PRO A 184 -2.07 -2.20 -33.01
CA PRO A 184 -1.52 -3.52 -33.24
C PRO A 184 -2.12 -4.57 -32.27
N PHE A 185 -3.41 -4.87 -32.37
CA PHE A 185 -4.09 -5.80 -31.48
C PHE A 185 -3.39 -7.18 -31.44
N ASN A 186 -2.87 -7.65 -32.57
CA ASN A 186 -2.16 -8.93 -32.67
C ASN A 186 -0.87 -8.98 -31.85
N ASP A 187 -0.28 -7.83 -31.51
CA ASP A 187 0.98 -7.76 -30.78
C ASP A 187 0.80 -7.44 -29.29
N PHE A 188 -0.40 -7.06 -28.88
CA PHE A 188 -0.68 -6.73 -27.49
C PHE A 188 -0.53 -7.95 -26.58
N ILE A 189 0.10 -7.71 -25.44
CA ILE A 189 0.28 -8.67 -24.35
C ILE A 189 -0.43 -8.12 -23.13
N ILE A 190 -1.25 -8.93 -22.49
CA ILE A 190 -1.82 -8.61 -21.18
C ILE A 190 -0.94 -9.28 -20.13
N PRO A 191 -0.11 -8.49 -19.41
CA PRO A 191 0.81 -9.07 -18.44
C PRO A 191 0.07 -9.69 -17.26
N PRO A 192 0.64 -10.71 -16.59
CA PRO A 192 0.02 -11.40 -15.45
C PRO A 192 -0.28 -10.49 -14.25
N TYR A 193 0.43 -9.36 -14.12
CA TYR A 193 0.18 -8.39 -13.04
C TYR A 193 -1.09 -7.57 -13.26
N GLN A 194 -1.66 -7.56 -14.45
CA GLN A 194 -2.92 -6.88 -14.72
C GLN A 194 -4.07 -7.60 -14.01
N ARG A 195 -5.02 -6.81 -13.49
CA ARG A 195 -6.24 -7.36 -12.88
C ARG A 195 -7.09 -8.08 -13.93
N PRO A 196 -7.88 -9.09 -13.54
CA PRO A 196 -8.84 -9.72 -14.44
C PRO A 196 -9.77 -8.71 -15.11
N TYR A 197 -10.32 -9.03 -16.27
CA TYR A 197 -11.32 -8.21 -16.92
C TYR A 197 -12.57 -8.10 -16.03
N LYS A 198 -12.88 -6.87 -15.59
CA LYS A 198 -13.94 -6.61 -14.60
C LYS A 198 -15.03 -5.63 -15.10
N TRP A 199 -14.96 -5.17 -16.33
CA TRP A 199 -16.02 -4.33 -16.87
C TRP A 199 -17.33 -5.11 -16.94
N THR A 200 -18.41 -4.45 -16.53
CA THR A 200 -19.76 -4.99 -16.53
C THR A 200 -20.57 -4.37 -17.68
N ALA A 201 -21.76 -4.89 -17.93
CA ALA A 201 -22.70 -4.35 -18.90
C ALA A 201 -22.87 -2.82 -18.82
N LYS A 202 -22.82 -2.24 -17.61
CA LYS A 202 -22.90 -0.79 -17.41
C LYS A 202 -21.74 -0.06 -18.09
N ASN A 203 -20.52 -0.54 -17.94
CA ASN A 203 -19.32 0.08 -18.52
C ASN A 203 -19.32 -0.04 -20.05
N VAL A 204 -19.72 -1.21 -20.55
CA VAL A 204 -19.81 -1.49 -21.99
C VAL A 204 -20.88 -0.62 -22.63
N ASN A 205 -22.09 -0.56 -22.04
CA ASN A 205 -23.16 0.30 -22.52
C ASN A 205 -22.77 1.78 -22.52
N GLN A 206 -22.06 2.24 -21.49
CA GLN A 206 -21.57 3.61 -21.43
C GLN A 206 -20.59 3.89 -22.59
N LEU A 207 -19.62 3.00 -22.82
CA LEU A 207 -18.66 3.16 -23.92
C LEU A 207 -19.36 3.22 -25.27
N ILE A 208 -20.30 2.29 -25.55
CA ILE A 208 -21.05 2.27 -26.80
C ILE A 208 -21.88 3.57 -26.96
N SER A 209 -22.57 4.00 -25.91
CA SER A 209 -23.38 5.22 -25.94
C SER A 209 -22.52 6.46 -26.17
N ASP A 210 -21.31 6.52 -25.58
CA ASP A 210 -20.37 7.62 -25.80
C ASP A 210 -19.90 7.64 -27.27
N ILE A 211 -19.53 6.48 -27.84
CA ILE A 211 -19.12 6.39 -29.25
C ILE A 211 -20.27 6.86 -30.17
N ILE A 212 -21.49 6.41 -29.92
CA ILE A 212 -22.68 6.83 -30.69
C ILE A 212 -22.90 8.34 -30.56
N ALA A 213 -22.85 8.90 -29.37
CA ALA A 213 -23.08 10.31 -29.12
C ALA A 213 -22.01 11.22 -29.80
N PHE A 214 -20.83 10.70 -30.03
CA PHE A 214 -19.74 11.46 -30.66
C PHE A 214 -19.55 11.19 -32.15
N ARG A 215 -20.34 10.31 -32.77
CA ARG A 215 -20.12 9.88 -34.16
C ARG A 215 -20.18 10.99 -35.20
N GLU A 216 -20.89 12.09 -34.91
CA GLU A 216 -20.96 13.26 -35.79
C GLU A 216 -19.76 14.21 -35.63
N ARG A 217 -18.85 13.92 -34.70
CA ARG A 217 -17.65 14.73 -34.47
C ARG A 217 -16.51 14.27 -35.38
N LYS A 218 -15.52 15.17 -35.57
CA LYS A 218 -14.33 14.85 -36.36
C LYS A 218 -13.50 13.72 -35.76
N GLN A 219 -13.41 13.66 -34.43
CA GLN A 219 -12.63 12.69 -33.67
C GLN A 219 -13.25 12.47 -32.29
N TYR A 220 -13.06 11.27 -31.73
CA TYR A 220 -13.40 10.96 -30.35
C TYR A 220 -12.24 10.29 -29.63
N ARG A 221 -11.78 10.91 -28.56
CA ARG A 221 -10.64 10.41 -27.78
C ARG A 221 -11.11 9.45 -26.68
N LEU A 222 -10.76 8.18 -26.82
CA LEU A 222 -11.12 7.11 -25.89
C LEU A 222 -10.30 7.13 -24.59
N GLY A 223 -9.18 7.89 -24.58
CA GLY A 223 -8.30 8.03 -23.42
C GLY A 223 -6.85 7.67 -23.73
N THR A 224 -6.09 7.31 -22.68
CA THR A 224 -4.69 6.93 -22.81
C THR A 224 -4.52 5.41 -22.81
N LEU A 225 -3.63 4.90 -23.64
CA LEU A 225 -3.13 3.54 -23.65
C LEU A 225 -1.64 3.58 -23.35
N VAL A 226 -1.20 2.90 -22.32
CA VAL A 226 0.21 2.86 -21.91
C VAL A 226 0.79 1.50 -22.18
N LEU A 227 1.90 1.46 -22.88
CA LEU A 227 2.57 0.24 -23.34
C LEU A 227 4.03 0.22 -22.87
N HIS A 228 4.52 -0.96 -22.54
CA HIS A 228 5.93 -1.28 -22.39
C HIS A 228 6.20 -2.59 -23.15
N ASN A 229 7.04 -2.56 -24.18
CA ASN A 229 7.32 -3.74 -25.02
C ASN A 229 6.05 -4.48 -25.50
N ASN A 230 5.03 -3.76 -25.94
CA ASN A 230 3.68 -4.24 -26.29
C ASN A 230 2.85 -4.80 -25.13
N GLU A 231 3.37 -4.85 -23.93
CA GLU A 231 2.58 -5.13 -22.73
C GLU A 231 1.68 -3.93 -22.39
N ILE A 232 0.39 -4.21 -22.16
CA ILE A 232 -0.57 -3.18 -21.79
C ILE A 232 -0.40 -2.86 -20.29
N VAL A 233 0.19 -1.71 -20.01
CA VAL A 233 0.38 -1.21 -18.63
C VAL A 233 -0.88 -0.51 -18.11
N ASP A 234 -1.56 0.29 -18.96
CA ASP A 234 -2.87 0.86 -18.68
C ASP A 234 -3.73 0.89 -19.94
N GLY A 235 -5.05 0.76 -19.76
CA GLY A 235 -6.03 0.73 -20.84
C GLY A 235 -6.59 -0.66 -21.17
N GLN A 236 -6.15 -1.72 -20.47
CA GLN A 236 -6.54 -3.11 -20.70
C GLN A 236 -8.06 -3.31 -20.83
N GLN A 237 -8.84 -2.78 -19.89
CA GLN A 237 -10.30 -2.97 -19.87
C GLN A 237 -10.94 -2.42 -21.15
N ARG A 238 -10.47 -1.26 -21.62
CA ARG A 238 -10.95 -0.63 -22.85
C ARG A 238 -10.54 -1.43 -24.08
N ILE A 239 -9.29 -1.88 -24.17
CA ILE A 239 -8.77 -2.66 -25.30
C ILE A 239 -9.55 -3.97 -25.45
N ILE A 240 -9.76 -4.72 -24.35
CA ILE A 240 -10.57 -5.96 -24.40
C ILE A 240 -11.99 -5.66 -24.87
N THR A 241 -12.64 -4.64 -24.30
CA THR A 241 -14.03 -4.28 -24.69
C THR A 241 -14.11 -3.86 -26.15
N LEU A 242 -13.14 -3.09 -26.65
CA LEU A 242 -13.10 -2.72 -28.07
C LEU A 242 -12.88 -3.92 -28.99
N ALA A 243 -12.02 -4.86 -28.60
CA ALA A 243 -11.83 -6.10 -29.34
C ALA A 243 -13.16 -6.91 -29.46
N LEU A 244 -13.91 -7.03 -28.35
CA LEU A 244 -15.23 -7.66 -28.33
C LEU A 244 -16.24 -6.89 -29.22
N LEU A 245 -16.26 -5.57 -29.11
CA LEU A 245 -17.17 -4.71 -29.91
C LEU A 245 -16.87 -4.83 -31.41
N ILE A 246 -15.60 -4.71 -31.81
CA ILE A 246 -15.15 -4.85 -33.19
C ILE A 246 -15.54 -6.22 -33.74
N ARG A 247 -15.33 -7.29 -32.99
CA ARG A 247 -15.68 -8.64 -33.37
C ARG A 247 -17.19 -8.77 -33.63
N VAL A 248 -18.04 -8.35 -32.71
CA VAL A 248 -19.50 -8.44 -32.85
C VAL A 248 -19.98 -7.58 -34.03
N MET A 249 -19.43 -6.38 -34.21
CA MET A 249 -19.79 -5.50 -35.33
C MET A 249 -19.36 -6.12 -36.67
N TYR A 250 -18.15 -6.68 -36.76
CA TYR A 250 -17.68 -7.35 -37.97
C TYR A 250 -18.53 -8.56 -38.34
N GLU A 251 -18.92 -9.39 -37.38
CA GLU A 251 -19.81 -10.55 -37.59
C GLU A 251 -21.22 -10.11 -38.03
N ALA A 252 -21.68 -8.94 -37.64
CA ALA A 252 -22.99 -8.39 -38.02
C ALA A 252 -23.05 -7.82 -39.45
N LEU A 253 -21.91 -7.57 -40.09
CA LEU A 253 -21.86 -7.08 -41.48
C LEU A 253 -22.44 -8.12 -42.43
N LYS A 254 -23.31 -7.71 -43.33
CA LYS A 254 -23.98 -8.63 -44.29
C LYS A 254 -23.33 -8.67 -45.67
N ASP A 255 -22.67 -7.56 -46.06
CA ASP A 255 -22.03 -7.45 -47.39
C ASP A 255 -20.61 -8.02 -47.34
N GLU A 256 -20.36 -9.04 -48.12
CA GLU A 256 -19.05 -9.68 -48.19
C GLU A 256 -17.94 -8.78 -48.75
N LYS A 257 -18.29 -7.80 -49.63
CA LYS A 257 -17.32 -6.82 -50.10
C LYS A 257 -16.91 -5.87 -48.98
N VAL A 258 -17.84 -5.47 -48.16
CA VAL A 258 -17.62 -4.64 -46.97
C VAL A 258 -16.80 -5.41 -45.95
N LYS A 259 -17.12 -6.68 -45.70
CA LYS A 259 -16.28 -7.54 -44.81
C LYS A 259 -14.85 -7.66 -45.31
N ALA A 260 -14.67 -7.81 -46.62
CA ALA A 260 -13.35 -7.93 -47.20
C ALA A 260 -12.47 -6.68 -46.93
N SER A 261 -13.07 -5.48 -46.90
CA SER A 261 -12.36 -4.23 -46.60
C SER A 261 -11.87 -4.14 -45.16
N TYR A 262 -12.48 -4.87 -44.23
CA TYR A 262 -12.11 -4.92 -42.80
C TYR A 262 -11.39 -6.23 -42.41
N SER A 263 -10.99 -7.05 -43.38
CA SER A 263 -10.38 -8.37 -43.11
C SER A 263 -9.07 -8.28 -42.30
N ASP A 264 -8.33 -7.18 -42.42
CA ASP A 264 -7.09 -6.97 -41.65
C ASP A 264 -7.38 -6.80 -40.15
N ILE A 265 -8.35 -5.95 -39.79
CA ILE A 265 -8.71 -5.77 -38.38
C ILE A 265 -9.33 -7.04 -37.78
N ASP A 266 -10.12 -7.80 -38.53
CA ASP A 266 -10.66 -9.08 -38.09
C ASP A 266 -9.54 -10.09 -37.79
N LYS A 267 -8.52 -10.19 -38.66
CA LYS A 267 -7.35 -11.04 -38.41
C LYS A 267 -6.60 -10.62 -37.14
N LYS A 268 -6.38 -9.31 -36.94
CA LYS A 268 -5.73 -8.79 -35.73
C LYS A 268 -6.52 -9.13 -34.46
N ILE A 269 -7.84 -8.97 -34.47
CA ILE A 269 -8.72 -9.27 -33.33
C ILE A 269 -8.76 -10.78 -33.06
N LYS A 270 -8.82 -11.62 -34.08
CA LYS A 270 -8.75 -13.09 -33.92
C LYS A 270 -7.40 -13.52 -33.34
N ALA A 271 -6.30 -12.95 -33.81
CA ALA A 271 -4.97 -13.21 -33.26
C ALA A 271 -4.87 -12.79 -31.80
N PHE A 272 -5.42 -11.64 -31.43
CA PHE A 272 -5.48 -11.18 -30.04
C PHE A 272 -6.29 -12.14 -29.15
N SER A 273 -7.47 -12.55 -29.61
CA SER A 273 -8.36 -13.43 -28.83
C SER A 273 -7.88 -14.88 -28.69
N ASN A 274 -7.09 -15.38 -29.64
CA ASN A 274 -6.59 -16.76 -29.67
C ASN A 274 -5.15 -16.90 -29.19
N SER A 275 -4.51 -15.81 -28.76
CA SER A 275 -3.12 -15.85 -28.31
C SER A 275 -3.02 -16.32 -26.86
N ASP A 276 -2.02 -17.15 -26.54
CA ASP A 276 -1.63 -17.47 -25.16
C ASP A 276 -1.21 -16.21 -24.36
N ARG A 277 -1.06 -15.07 -25.05
CA ARG A 277 -0.70 -13.76 -24.50
C ARG A 277 -1.86 -13.05 -23.81
N VAL A 278 -3.09 -13.51 -24.06
CA VAL A 278 -4.33 -13.00 -23.43
C VAL A 278 -4.96 -14.14 -22.66
N SER A 279 -4.56 -14.33 -21.41
CA SER A 279 -5.11 -15.39 -20.58
C SER A 279 -6.52 -15.03 -20.13
N PHE A 280 -7.53 -15.59 -20.79
CA PHE A 280 -8.91 -15.63 -20.30
C PHE A 280 -9.17 -16.85 -19.39
N SER A 281 -8.12 -17.51 -18.90
CA SER A 281 -8.21 -18.72 -18.07
C SER A 281 -8.91 -18.47 -16.73
N ASN A 282 -8.96 -17.24 -16.27
CA ASN A 282 -9.68 -16.90 -15.05
C ASN A 282 -11.19 -16.96 -15.27
N ARG A 283 -11.89 -17.78 -14.48
CA ARG A 283 -13.35 -17.98 -14.55
C ARG A 283 -14.15 -16.69 -14.50
N TYR A 284 -13.71 -15.69 -13.73
CA TYR A 284 -14.37 -14.37 -13.65
C TYR A 284 -14.18 -13.54 -14.92
N THR A 285 -12.99 -13.58 -15.51
CA THR A 285 -12.74 -12.91 -16.80
C THR A 285 -13.61 -13.51 -17.87
N LEU A 286 -13.70 -14.83 -17.96
CA LEU A 286 -14.52 -15.52 -18.95
C LEU A 286 -16.02 -15.19 -18.81
N HIS A 287 -16.52 -15.17 -17.57
CA HIS A 287 -17.92 -14.82 -17.31
C HIS A 287 -18.21 -13.37 -17.76
N ASN A 288 -17.39 -12.40 -17.36
CA ASN A 288 -17.57 -11.00 -17.77
C ASN A 288 -17.44 -10.81 -19.30
N VAL A 289 -16.56 -11.56 -19.96
CA VAL A 289 -16.43 -11.53 -21.43
C VAL A 289 -17.72 -12.00 -22.09
N ILE A 290 -18.28 -13.14 -21.65
CA ILE A 290 -19.52 -13.70 -22.19
C ILE A 290 -20.70 -12.72 -21.96
N ASP A 291 -20.87 -12.23 -20.75
CA ASP A 291 -21.94 -11.28 -20.41
C ASP A 291 -21.83 -9.99 -21.25
N ASN A 292 -20.61 -9.52 -21.47
CA ASN A 292 -20.39 -8.31 -22.25
C ASN A 292 -20.58 -8.54 -23.76
N ILE A 293 -20.27 -9.73 -24.28
CA ILE A 293 -20.64 -10.10 -25.66
C ILE A 293 -22.16 -10.03 -25.80
N HIS A 294 -22.94 -10.67 -24.91
CA HIS A 294 -24.40 -10.60 -24.92
C HIS A 294 -24.92 -9.16 -24.81
N THR A 295 -24.27 -8.34 -23.98
CA THR A 295 -24.61 -6.92 -23.86
C THR A 295 -24.40 -6.18 -25.18
N ILE A 296 -23.31 -6.41 -25.88
CA ILE A 296 -23.02 -5.79 -27.17
C ILE A 296 -24.01 -6.31 -28.22
N GLU A 297 -24.29 -7.62 -28.23
CA GLU A 297 -25.26 -8.23 -29.14
C GLU A 297 -26.67 -7.71 -28.96
N SER A 298 -27.08 -7.42 -27.72
CA SER A 298 -28.42 -6.82 -27.46
C SER A 298 -28.57 -5.42 -28.07
N ARG A 299 -27.45 -4.77 -28.42
CA ARG A 299 -27.42 -3.44 -29.05
C ARG A 299 -27.13 -3.46 -30.56
N LYS A 300 -27.20 -4.62 -31.20
CA LYS A 300 -26.88 -4.75 -32.64
C LYS A 300 -27.64 -3.76 -33.53
N THR A 301 -28.84 -3.34 -33.15
CA THR A 301 -29.63 -2.32 -33.89
C THR A 301 -28.96 -0.95 -33.90
N ASP A 302 -28.17 -0.63 -32.91
CA ASP A 302 -27.46 0.65 -32.79
C ASP A 302 -26.10 0.63 -33.49
N LEU A 303 -25.59 -0.57 -33.84
CA LEU A 303 -24.25 -0.84 -34.33
C LEU A 303 -24.27 -1.00 -35.87
N ASP A 304 -24.40 0.12 -36.58
CA ASP A 304 -24.41 0.16 -38.04
C ASP A 304 -22.95 0.25 -38.62
N GLN A 305 -22.86 0.12 -39.95
CA GLN A 305 -21.58 0.20 -40.66
C GLN A 305 -20.90 1.59 -40.48
N GLN A 306 -21.72 2.67 -40.45
CA GLN A 306 -21.14 4.03 -40.28
C GLN A 306 -20.51 4.21 -38.92
N LEU A 307 -21.13 3.61 -37.88
CA LEU A 307 -20.52 3.60 -36.55
C LEU A 307 -19.22 2.76 -36.51
N PHE A 308 -19.20 1.65 -37.28
CA PHE A 308 -18.00 0.83 -37.40
C PHE A 308 -16.82 1.59 -38.04
N ASP A 309 -17.11 2.29 -39.14
CA ASP A 309 -16.14 3.21 -39.79
C ASP A 309 -15.66 4.29 -38.84
N PHE A 310 -16.57 4.92 -38.12
CA PHE A 310 -16.26 5.94 -37.12
C PHE A 310 -15.37 5.37 -36.01
N LEU A 311 -15.71 4.19 -35.48
CA LEU A 311 -14.93 3.52 -34.44
C LEU A 311 -13.49 3.27 -34.89
N LEU A 312 -13.30 2.76 -36.10
CA LEU A 312 -11.98 2.40 -36.58
C LEU A 312 -11.12 3.59 -37.01
N THR A 313 -11.73 4.64 -37.59
CA THR A 313 -11.01 5.73 -38.25
C THR A 313 -10.99 7.04 -37.47
N LYS A 314 -11.94 7.25 -36.56
CA LYS A 314 -12.13 8.53 -35.83
C LYS A 314 -12.05 8.40 -34.32
N CYS A 315 -12.22 7.20 -33.78
CA CYS A 315 -11.95 6.95 -32.36
C CYS A 315 -10.44 6.72 -32.18
N GLU A 316 -9.83 7.41 -31.23
CA GLU A 316 -8.37 7.43 -31.06
C GLU A 316 -7.94 7.27 -29.59
N PHE A 317 -6.73 6.77 -29.43
CA PHE A 317 -6.00 6.73 -28.15
C PHE A 317 -4.78 7.64 -28.20
N VAL A 318 -4.44 8.22 -27.06
CA VAL A 318 -3.09 8.70 -26.81
C VAL A 318 -2.27 7.49 -26.33
N VAL A 319 -1.40 6.99 -27.20
CA VAL A 319 -0.53 5.85 -26.90
C VAL A 319 0.77 6.36 -26.33
N VAL A 320 1.12 5.94 -25.13
CA VAL A 320 2.37 6.27 -24.45
C VAL A 320 3.21 4.98 -24.38
N ARG A 321 4.36 4.98 -25.06
CA ARG A 321 5.32 3.88 -25.01
C ARG A 321 6.42 4.21 -24.03
N LEU A 322 6.56 3.39 -23.00
CA LEU A 322 7.56 3.54 -21.95
C LEU A 322 8.76 2.63 -22.23
N ASN A 323 9.95 3.16 -21.98
CA ASN A 323 11.20 2.46 -22.33
C ASN A 323 11.65 1.51 -21.22
N SER A 324 11.21 1.73 -19.98
CA SER A 324 11.55 0.86 -18.86
C SER A 324 10.31 0.38 -18.12
N ILE A 325 10.39 -0.83 -17.57
CA ILE A 325 9.33 -1.40 -16.74
C ILE A 325 9.15 -0.61 -15.44
N SER A 326 10.22 0.03 -14.95
CA SER A 326 10.17 0.88 -13.76
C SER A 326 9.32 2.14 -14.00
N GLU A 327 9.49 2.80 -15.16
CA GLU A 327 8.63 3.90 -15.58
C GLU A 327 7.19 3.45 -15.77
N ALA A 328 6.99 2.25 -16.34
CA ALA A 328 5.67 1.67 -16.51
C ALA A 328 4.94 1.54 -15.18
N PHE A 329 5.60 1.06 -14.14
CA PHE A 329 5.01 0.95 -12.80
C PHE A 329 4.84 2.31 -12.11
N GLN A 330 5.77 3.25 -12.26
CA GLN A 330 5.60 4.61 -11.74
C GLN A 330 4.41 5.31 -12.40
N PHE A 331 4.25 5.14 -13.71
CA PHE A 331 3.11 5.68 -14.44
C PHE A 331 1.79 5.02 -13.98
N PHE A 332 1.78 3.69 -13.85
CA PHE A 332 0.66 2.92 -13.34
C PHE A 332 0.24 3.39 -11.93
N ASP A 333 1.18 3.56 -11.02
CA ASP A 333 0.91 4.07 -9.67
C ASP A 333 0.38 5.51 -9.69
N SER A 334 0.93 6.36 -10.57
CA SER A 334 0.52 7.77 -10.67
C SER A 334 -0.88 7.94 -11.27
N GLN A 335 -1.24 7.14 -12.28
CA GLN A 335 -2.56 7.17 -12.91
C GLN A 335 -3.65 6.62 -11.98
N ASN A 336 -3.34 5.57 -11.22
CA ASN A 336 -4.26 5.00 -10.24
C ASN A 336 -4.51 5.93 -9.04
N ALA A 337 -3.65 6.92 -8.81
CA ALA A 337 -3.91 7.99 -7.84
C ALA A 337 -5.01 8.97 -8.28
N ARG A 338 -5.42 8.95 -9.54
CA ARG A 338 -6.46 9.83 -10.13
C ARG A 338 -7.79 9.12 -10.42
N GLY A 339 -7.82 7.77 -10.34
CA GLY A 339 -9.01 6.95 -10.59
C GLY A 339 -9.52 6.25 -9.34
N LYS A 340 -10.16 5.08 -9.49
CA LYS A 340 -10.48 4.21 -8.37
C LYS A 340 -9.18 3.60 -7.87
N ASP A 341 -8.74 4.00 -6.68
CA ASP A 341 -7.49 3.55 -6.06
C ASP A 341 -7.34 2.03 -6.13
N LEU A 342 -6.18 1.56 -6.59
CA LEU A 342 -5.80 0.16 -6.45
C LEU A 342 -5.68 -0.19 -4.96
N ALA A 343 -6.11 -1.38 -4.61
CA ALA A 343 -5.90 -1.87 -3.27
C ALA A 343 -4.40 -2.16 -3.04
N ALA A 344 -3.94 -2.01 -1.81
CA ALA A 344 -2.54 -2.25 -1.45
C ALA A 344 -2.04 -3.65 -1.88
N HIS A 345 -2.91 -4.66 -1.82
CA HIS A 345 -2.57 -6.02 -2.25
C HIS A 345 -2.42 -6.14 -3.78
N ASP A 346 -3.14 -5.34 -4.59
CA ASP A 346 -2.95 -5.32 -6.05
C ASP A 346 -1.57 -4.76 -6.41
N LEU A 347 -1.10 -3.72 -5.68
CA LEU A 347 0.24 -3.17 -5.85
C LEU A 347 1.33 -4.16 -5.47
N LEU A 348 1.13 -4.91 -4.37
CA LEU A 348 2.05 -5.97 -3.95
C LEU A 348 2.10 -7.09 -4.98
N LYS A 349 0.96 -7.50 -5.52
CA LYS A 349 0.91 -8.49 -6.59
C LYS A 349 1.78 -8.06 -7.77
N ALA A 350 1.56 -6.82 -8.26
CA ALA A 350 2.33 -6.29 -9.38
C ALA A 350 3.84 -6.23 -9.08
N TYR A 351 4.19 -5.79 -7.86
CA TYR A 351 5.58 -5.72 -7.41
C TYR A 351 6.27 -7.10 -7.45
N HIS A 352 5.67 -8.12 -6.85
CA HIS A 352 6.29 -9.45 -6.77
C HIS A 352 6.27 -10.20 -8.10
N LEU A 353 5.28 -9.99 -8.96
CA LEU A 353 5.28 -10.56 -10.30
C LEU A 353 6.46 -10.07 -11.14
N ARG A 354 6.86 -8.82 -10.99
CA ARG A 354 8.04 -8.26 -11.65
C ARG A 354 9.34 -8.97 -11.25
N GLU A 355 9.41 -9.43 -10.00
CA GLU A 355 10.59 -10.12 -9.47
C GLU A 355 10.70 -11.60 -9.95
N ILE A 356 9.73 -12.08 -10.70
CA ILE A 356 9.75 -13.44 -11.28
C ILE A 356 10.35 -13.37 -12.67
N SER A 357 11.56 -13.89 -12.85
CA SER A 357 12.22 -13.93 -14.15
C SER A 357 11.62 -14.97 -15.10
N THR A 358 11.16 -16.11 -14.55
CA THR A 358 10.51 -17.19 -15.29
C THR A 358 9.38 -17.76 -14.43
N LEU A 359 8.16 -17.70 -14.94
CA LEU A 359 6.98 -18.19 -14.23
C LEU A 359 6.99 -19.72 -14.22
N SER A 360 6.99 -20.31 -13.03
CA SER A 360 6.80 -21.76 -12.87
C SER A 360 5.30 -22.12 -12.92
N ILE A 361 4.99 -23.39 -13.09
CA ILE A 361 3.60 -23.90 -13.01
C ILE A 361 3.02 -23.63 -11.62
N GLU A 362 3.83 -23.75 -10.57
CA GLU A 362 3.41 -23.50 -9.20
C GLU A 362 3.14 -22.01 -8.94
N ASP A 363 4.01 -21.12 -9.42
CA ASP A 363 3.77 -19.68 -9.36
C ASP A 363 2.44 -19.31 -10.03
N SER A 364 2.19 -19.86 -11.22
CA SER A 364 0.94 -19.63 -11.96
C SER A 364 -0.29 -20.06 -11.14
N LYS A 365 -0.22 -21.24 -10.50
CA LYS A 365 -1.29 -21.76 -9.65
C LYS A 365 -1.55 -20.86 -8.44
N ASN A 366 -0.51 -20.39 -7.76
CA ASN A 366 -0.62 -19.51 -6.60
C ASN A 366 -1.19 -18.14 -6.97
N ILE A 367 -0.79 -17.62 -8.13
CA ILE A 367 -1.31 -16.37 -8.67
C ILE A 367 -2.80 -16.50 -9.02
N ASP A 368 -3.21 -17.63 -9.62
CA ASP A 368 -4.60 -17.91 -9.94
C ASP A 368 -5.45 -18.08 -8.67
N GLU A 369 -4.94 -18.73 -7.65
CA GLU A 369 -5.61 -18.84 -6.36
C GLU A 369 -5.82 -17.46 -5.73
N TRP A 370 -4.78 -16.61 -5.69
CA TRP A 370 -4.91 -15.21 -5.26
C TRP A 370 -6.00 -14.47 -6.03
N GLN A 371 -6.01 -14.60 -7.36
CA GLN A 371 -6.98 -13.91 -8.22
C GLN A 371 -8.43 -14.39 -8.01
N SER A 372 -8.59 -15.65 -7.61
CA SER A 372 -9.90 -16.24 -7.32
C SER A 372 -10.54 -15.72 -6.03
N LYS A 373 -9.72 -15.18 -5.09
CA LYS A 373 -10.23 -14.71 -3.81
C LYS A 373 -10.91 -13.33 -3.93
N PRO A 374 -12.00 -13.08 -3.20
CA PRO A 374 -12.63 -11.77 -3.15
C PRO A 374 -11.68 -10.68 -2.65
N THR A 375 -11.78 -9.48 -3.21
CA THR A 375 -10.98 -8.32 -2.78
C THR A 375 -11.13 -8.00 -1.28
N ALA A 376 -12.33 -8.20 -0.70
CA ALA A 376 -12.56 -8.01 0.73
C ALA A 376 -11.75 -9.00 1.56
N PHE A 377 -11.75 -10.27 1.18
CA PHE A 377 -10.97 -11.32 1.84
C PHE A 377 -9.47 -10.99 1.83
N LEU A 378 -8.91 -10.64 0.68
CA LEU A 378 -7.49 -10.26 0.59
C LEU A 378 -7.17 -9.04 1.46
N LYS A 379 -8.05 -8.04 1.53
CA LYS A 379 -7.88 -6.88 2.42
C LYS A 379 -7.81 -7.31 3.88
N ASP A 380 -8.66 -8.21 4.31
CA ASP A 380 -8.72 -8.68 5.69
C ASP A 380 -7.48 -9.51 6.04
N VAL A 381 -7.04 -10.41 5.15
CA VAL A 381 -5.79 -11.17 5.31
C VAL A 381 -4.61 -10.21 5.46
N PHE A 382 -4.38 -9.31 4.50
CA PHE A 382 -3.25 -8.38 4.56
C PHE A 382 -3.30 -7.44 5.75
N LEU A 383 -4.49 -6.98 6.17
CA LEU A 383 -4.64 -6.15 7.35
C LEU A 383 -4.28 -6.94 8.63
N THR A 384 -4.66 -8.21 8.71
CA THR A 384 -4.33 -9.09 9.84
C THR A 384 -2.82 -9.33 9.91
N LEU A 385 -2.18 -9.69 8.80
CA LEU A 385 -0.72 -9.88 8.75
C LEU A 385 0.04 -8.58 9.05
N PHE A 386 -0.43 -7.46 8.52
CA PHE A 386 0.13 -6.14 8.79
C PHE A 386 0.08 -5.79 10.28
N ARG A 387 -1.06 -6.04 10.92
CA ARG A 387 -1.25 -5.83 12.36
C ARG A 387 -0.33 -6.72 13.17
N ALA A 388 -0.28 -8.02 12.89
CA ALA A 388 0.59 -8.96 13.59
C ALA A 388 2.06 -8.51 13.54
N LYS A 389 2.59 -8.22 12.33
CA LYS A 389 3.98 -7.73 12.15
C LYS A 389 4.25 -6.38 12.83
N ARG A 390 3.26 -5.53 13.00
CA ARG A 390 3.46 -4.20 13.59
C ARG A 390 3.23 -4.18 15.09
N TRP A 391 2.16 -4.81 15.55
CA TRP A 391 1.82 -4.85 16.97
C TRP A 391 2.86 -5.63 17.77
N SER A 392 3.38 -6.73 17.25
CA SER A 392 4.49 -7.48 17.87
C SER A 392 5.74 -6.62 18.11
N ARG A 393 5.95 -5.60 17.28
CA ARG A 393 7.08 -4.66 17.37
C ARG A 393 6.70 -3.31 18.03
N GLY A 394 5.54 -3.23 18.68
CA GLY A 394 5.06 -2.01 19.32
C GLY A 394 4.79 -0.85 18.37
N LYS A 395 4.44 -1.14 17.11
CA LYS A 395 4.15 -0.14 16.08
C LYS A 395 2.67 -0.17 15.73
N TRP A 396 2.03 1.01 15.58
CA TRP A 396 0.61 1.09 15.24
C TRP A 396 0.25 0.38 13.92
N GLY A 397 -0.94 -0.24 13.86
CA GLY A 397 -1.41 -1.08 12.76
C GLY A 397 -2.86 -0.84 12.34
N ARG A 398 -3.36 0.42 12.43
CA ARG A 398 -4.78 0.75 12.23
C ARG A 398 -5.29 0.43 10.84
N TRP A 399 -4.55 0.84 9.82
CA TRP A 399 -4.93 0.71 8.42
C TRP A 399 -3.76 0.24 7.58
N PHE A 400 -4.03 -0.73 6.73
CA PHE A 400 -3.10 -1.16 5.70
C PHE A 400 -3.49 -0.45 4.39
N THR A 401 -2.64 0.45 3.91
CA THR A 401 -2.84 1.25 2.71
C THR A 401 -1.66 1.08 1.75
N LYS A 402 -1.76 1.66 0.57
CA LYS A 402 -0.67 1.69 -0.41
C LYS A 402 0.66 2.23 0.15
N ASP A 403 0.61 3.15 1.12
CA ASP A 403 1.79 3.73 1.76
C ASP A 403 2.50 2.76 2.73
N HIS A 404 1.92 1.61 3.01
CA HIS A 404 2.42 0.60 3.94
C HIS A 404 2.88 -0.69 3.27
N THR A 405 2.88 -0.73 1.93
CA THR A 405 3.23 -1.95 1.17
C THR A 405 4.66 -2.41 1.41
N ASP A 406 5.56 -1.52 1.78
CA ASP A 406 6.98 -1.84 1.99
C ASP A 406 7.22 -2.90 3.08
N ILE A 407 6.29 -3.08 4.01
CA ILE A 407 6.39 -4.14 5.03
C ILE A 407 6.31 -5.56 4.44
N PHE A 408 5.74 -5.69 3.25
CA PHE A 408 5.61 -6.95 2.51
C PHE A 408 6.56 -7.03 1.31
N LYS A 409 7.46 -6.08 1.13
CA LYS A 409 8.55 -6.13 0.17
C LYS A 409 9.81 -6.61 0.88
N GLY A 410 10.43 -7.61 0.34
CA GLY A 410 11.57 -8.28 0.94
C GLY A 410 12.82 -8.22 0.07
N ILE A 411 13.56 -9.31 0.07
CA ILE A 411 14.84 -9.45 -0.62
C ILE A 411 14.61 -9.93 -2.04
N SER A 412 15.19 -9.22 -3.02
CA SER A 412 15.29 -9.69 -4.40
C SER A 412 16.46 -10.65 -4.57
N LEU A 413 16.21 -11.83 -5.11
CA LEU A 413 17.27 -12.77 -5.44
C LEU A 413 17.97 -12.42 -6.78
N CYS A 414 17.37 -11.53 -7.57
CA CYS A 414 17.90 -11.09 -8.86
C CYS A 414 19.08 -10.11 -8.70
N ASP A 415 19.20 -9.40 -7.58
CA ASP A 415 20.24 -8.39 -7.36
C ASP A 415 21.66 -8.94 -7.21
N GLY A 416 21.83 -10.25 -7.18
CA GLY A 416 23.14 -10.92 -7.02
C GLY A 416 23.85 -10.66 -5.68
N LYS A 417 23.35 -9.72 -4.87
CA LYS A 417 23.89 -9.41 -3.53
C LYS A 417 23.36 -10.41 -2.53
N ARG A 418 24.27 -10.96 -1.72
CA ARG A 418 23.90 -11.93 -0.69
C ARG A 418 24.45 -11.50 0.66
N TYR A 419 23.54 -10.99 1.49
CA TYR A 419 23.88 -10.61 2.85
C TYR A 419 23.68 -11.79 3.81
N PRO A 420 24.57 -11.97 4.83
CA PRO A 420 24.50 -13.11 5.74
C PRO A 420 23.15 -13.29 6.45
N PHE A 421 22.44 -12.21 6.76
CA PHE A 421 21.23 -12.23 7.59
C PHE A 421 20.02 -12.93 6.96
N TYR A 422 20.00 -13.11 5.63
CA TYR A 422 18.91 -13.83 4.95
C TYR A 422 19.38 -15.08 4.20
N GLN A 423 20.67 -15.43 4.29
CA GLN A 423 21.19 -16.59 3.57
C GLN A 423 20.55 -17.91 4.02
N MET A 424 20.19 -18.01 5.31
CA MET A 424 19.56 -19.21 5.83
C MET A 424 18.17 -19.41 5.25
N GLU A 425 17.37 -18.34 5.12
CA GLU A 425 16.06 -18.40 4.46
C GLU A 425 16.19 -18.83 2.99
N VAL A 426 17.15 -18.26 2.27
CA VAL A 426 17.42 -18.64 0.88
C VAL A 426 17.81 -20.11 0.77
N ILE A 427 18.70 -20.61 1.65
CA ILE A 427 19.12 -22.02 1.69
C ILE A 427 17.91 -22.93 2.00
N ALA A 428 17.09 -22.56 2.98
CA ALA A 428 15.92 -23.34 3.35
C ALA A 428 14.88 -23.39 2.20
N HIS A 429 14.65 -22.27 1.49
CA HIS A 429 13.81 -22.27 0.29
C HIS A 429 14.36 -23.15 -0.84
N ILE A 430 15.67 -23.07 -1.10
CA ILE A 430 16.33 -23.91 -2.10
C ILE A 430 16.18 -25.39 -1.70
N PHE A 431 16.45 -25.73 -0.44
CA PHE A 431 16.35 -27.10 0.06
C PHE A 431 14.93 -27.65 -0.11
N SER A 432 13.90 -26.92 0.33
CA SER A 432 12.49 -27.33 0.18
C SER A 432 12.12 -27.56 -1.29
N SER A 433 12.57 -26.65 -2.18
CA SER A 433 12.31 -26.79 -3.61
C SER A 433 13.00 -27.99 -4.22
N MET A 434 14.28 -28.21 -3.91
CA MET A 434 15.03 -29.36 -4.42
C MET A 434 14.46 -30.68 -3.89
N TYR A 435 14.11 -30.74 -2.61
CA TYR A 435 13.48 -31.91 -2.00
C TYR A 435 12.17 -32.28 -2.70
N ASN A 436 11.30 -31.30 -2.93
CA ASN A 436 9.99 -31.50 -3.54
C ASN A 436 10.05 -31.83 -5.04
N GLN A 437 11.15 -31.46 -5.72
CA GLN A 437 11.39 -31.76 -7.14
C GLN A 437 12.12 -33.10 -7.36
N ASP A 438 12.61 -33.72 -6.30
CA ASP A 438 13.29 -35.02 -6.41
C ASP A 438 12.30 -36.09 -6.93
N PRO A 439 12.65 -36.82 -8.02
CA PRO A 439 11.76 -37.81 -8.62
C PRO A 439 11.26 -38.87 -7.64
N ILE A 440 12.08 -39.26 -6.66
CA ILE A 440 11.68 -40.25 -5.65
C ILE A 440 10.60 -39.65 -4.74
N ARG A 441 10.73 -38.36 -4.34
CA ARG A 441 9.77 -37.67 -3.48
C ARG A 441 8.44 -37.41 -4.21
N VAL A 442 8.50 -37.19 -5.50
CA VAL A 442 7.29 -37.08 -6.34
C VAL A 442 6.54 -38.43 -6.40
N ILE A 443 7.27 -39.57 -6.44
CA ILE A 443 6.68 -40.89 -6.50
C ILE A 443 6.10 -41.29 -5.12
N ASP A 444 6.86 -41.11 -4.04
CA ASP A 444 6.42 -41.47 -2.67
C ASP A 444 5.45 -40.46 -2.05
N ARG A 445 5.17 -39.37 -2.77
CA ARG A 445 4.30 -38.25 -2.33
C ARG A 445 4.75 -37.58 -1.00
N ASN A 446 6.03 -37.66 -0.72
CA ASN A 446 6.61 -37.05 0.47
C ASN A 446 6.99 -35.60 0.16
N HIS A 447 6.17 -34.65 0.61
CA HIS A 447 6.33 -33.22 0.36
C HIS A 447 6.66 -32.48 1.65
N ILE A 448 7.63 -31.56 1.58
CA ILE A 448 7.95 -30.65 2.68
C ILE A 448 7.34 -29.28 2.40
N GLU A 449 6.50 -28.82 3.31
CA GLU A 449 6.05 -27.43 3.29
C GLU A 449 7.13 -26.53 3.91
N TYR A 450 7.40 -25.40 3.27
CA TYR A 450 8.31 -24.41 3.83
C TYR A 450 7.68 -23.80 5.09
N PRO A 451 8.39 -23.79 6.24
CA PRO A 451 7.84 -23.28 7.49
C PRO A 451 7.89 -21.74 7.50
N PHE A 452 6.91 -21.10 6.84
CA PHE A 452 6.80 -19.64 6.87
C PHE A 452 6.60 -19.12 8.29
N ASN A 453 7.25 -17.99 8.61
CA ASN A 453 7.07 -17.25 9.83
C ASN A 453 6.95 -15.75 9.51
N LEU A 454 6.02 -15.05 10.15
CA LEU A 454 5.77 -13.62 9.90
C LEU A 454 6.97 -12.72 10.24
N ASP A 455 7.83 -13.15 11.14
CA ASP A 455 9.00 -12.38 11.57
C ASP A 455 10.21 -12.55 10.65
N ASP A 456 10.21 -13.58 9.80
CA ASP A 456 11.29 -13.85 8.85
C ASP A 456 11.34 -12.84 7.70
N GLN A 457 12.47 -12.88 6.97
CA GLN A 457 12.68 -12.05 5.79
C GLN A 457 11.86 -12.55 4.62
N ILE A 458 11.11 -11.66 4.00
CA ILE A 458 10.33 -11.99 2.82
C ILE A 458 11.28 -12.11 1.62
N ILE A 459 11.15 -13.19 0.87
CA ILE A 459 11.80 -13.35 -0.43
C ILE A 459 10.81 -12.91 -1.51
N ASN A 460 11.21 -11.95 -2.34
CA ASN A 460 10.38 -11.42 -3.42
C ASN A 460 10.13 -12.45 -4.52
N GLY A 461 9.14 -12.19 -5.35
CA GLY A 461 8.80 -13.05 -6.48
C GLY A 461 7.89 -14.21 -6.11
N GLY A 462 8.11 -15.40 -6.68
CA GLY A 462 7.27 -16.59 -6.49
C GLY A 462 7.09 -16.99 -5.04
N ARG A 463 8.16 -16.87 -4.23
CA ARG A 463 8.13 -17.20 -2.79
C ARG A 463 7.17 -16.34 -1.97
N PHE A 464 6.97 -15.11 -2.38
CA PHE A 464 5.95 -14.26 -1.77
C PHE A 464 4.53 -14.82 -2.00
N PHE A 465 4.25 -15.33 -3.18
CA PHE A 465 2.95 -15.95 -3.47
C PHE A 465 2.74 -17.24 -2.68
N ASP A 466 3.79 -18.05 -2.52
CA ASP A 466 3.76 -19.22 -1.63
C ASP A 466 3.43 -18.82 -0.19
N MET A 467 4.10 -17.78 0.32
CA MET A 467 3.87 -17.24 1.65
C MET A 467 2.42 -16.75 1.82
N ILE A 468 1.91 -15.97 0.88
CA ILE A 468 0.55 -15.45 0.98
C ILE A 468 -0.50 -16.56 0.87
N ARG A 469 -0.28 -17.58 0.03
CA ARG A 469 -1.13 -18.78 0.00
C ARG A 469 -1.17 -19.45 1.38
N HIS A 470 -0.01 -19.66 2.01
CA HIS A 470 0.08 -20.22 3.35
C HIS A 470 -0.77 -19.39 4.34
N TYR A 471 -0.60 -18.05 4.37
CA TYR A 471 -1.35 -17.20 5.29
C TYR A 471 -2.83 -17.03 4.96
N MET A 472 -3.25 -17.14 3.71
CA MET A 472 -4.67 -17.23 3.36
C MET A 472 -5.31 -18.47 3.98
N ASN A 473 -4.65 -19.62 3.87
CA ASN A 473 -5.11 -20.88 4.45
C ASN A 473 -5.12 -20.81 5.99
N LEU A 474 -4.06 -20.28 6.60
CA LEU A 474 -3.99 -20.10 8.04
C LEU A 474 -5.07 -19.14 8.56
N TYR A 475 -5.32 -18.03 7.84
CA TYR A 475 -6.39 -17.10 8.19
C TYR A 475 -7.77 -17.76 8.15
N GLU A 476 -8.09 -18.51 7.11
CA GLU A 476 -9.35 -19.26 7.01
C GLU A 476 -9.45 -20.33 8.12
N HIS A 477 -8.38 -21.06 8.37
CA HIS A 477 -8.32 -22.07 9.42
C HIS A 477 -8.59 -21.48 10.81
N ILE A 478 -7.90 -20.41 11.19
CA ILE A 478 -8.09 -19.75 12.49
C ILE A 478 -9.49 -19.18 12.65
N ARG A 479 -10.11 -18.64 11.60
CA ARG A 479 -11.50 -18.16 11.65
C ARG A 479 -12.52 -19.28 11.87
N ASN A 480 -12.23 -20.47 11.39
CA ASN A 480 -13.06 -21.66 11.49
C ASN A 480 -12.61 -22.62 12.58
N TYR A 481 -11.56 -22.29 13.34
CA TYR A 481 -10.93 -23.18 14.33
C TYR A 481 -11.91 -23.76 15.35
N ARG A 482 -12.96 -23.00 15.74
CA ARG A 482 -14.03 -23.48 16.62
C ARG A 482 -14.71 -24.76 16.13
N GLU A 483 -14.71 -25.03 14.82
CA GLU A 483 -15.37 -26.20 14.24
C GLU A 483 -14.56 -27.48 14.44
N THR A 484 -13.24 -27.35 14.61
CA THR A 484 -12.32 -28.47 14.86
C THR A 484 -12.33 -28.91 16.34
N LEU A 485 -12.76 -28.02 17.24
CA LEU A 485 -12.71 -28.26 18.66
C LEU A 485 -13.84 -29.18 19.16
N PRO A 486 -13.56 -30.05 20.15
CA PRO A 486 -14.58 -30.89 20.79
C PRO A 486 -15.70 -30.07 21.41
N ASN A 487 -16.93 -30.61 21.41
CA ASN A 487 -18.03 -29.97 22.11
C ASN A 487 -17.77 -30.00 23.64
N GLY A 488 -18.01 -28.86 24.29
CA GLY A 488 -17.74 -28.69 25.72
C GLY A 488 -16.30 -28.32 26.06
N SER A 489 -15.40 -28.17 25.07
CA SER A 489 -14.08 -27.59 25.33
C SER A 489 -14.21 -26.11 25.65
N ARG A 490 -13.42 -25.66 26.61
CA ARG A 490 -13.44 -24.25 27.07
C ARG A 490 -13.05 -23.26 25.93
N ALA A 491 -12.11 -23.65 25.11
CA ALA A 491 -11.73 -22.86 23.94
C ALA A 491 -12.92 -22.67 22.97
N LYS A 492 -13.70 -23.73 22.72
CA LYS A 492 -14.90 -23.65 21.87
C LYS A 492 -15.97 -22.75 22.45
N GLU A 493 -16.20 -22.83 23.76
CA GLU A 493 -17.16 -21.95 24.46
C GLU A 493 -16.76 -20.48 24.30
N ILE A 494 -15.50 -20.15 24.50
CA ILE A 494 -14.96 -18.79 24.31
C ILE A 494 -15.16 -18.33 22.85
N LEU A 495 -14.75 -19.14 21.86
CA LEU A 495 -14.86 -18.78 20.44
C LEU A 495 -16.32 -18.60 19.99
N ASN A 496 -17.26 -19.37 20.54
CA ASN A 496 -18.69 -19.17 20.32
C ASN A 496 -19.17 -17.88 20.98
N MET A 497 -18.82 -17.66 22.23
CA MET A 497 -19.28 -16.54 23.03
C MET A 497 -18.84 -15.22 22.42
N ILE A 498 -17.56 -15.06 21.97
CA ILE A 498 -17.06 -13.80 21.39
C ILE A 498 -17.77 -13.37 20.11
N THR A 499 -18.49 -14.28 19.47
CA THR A 499 -19.28 -13.99 18.25
C THR A 499 -20.77 -13.76 18.53
N SER A 500 -21.28 -14.16 19.72
CA SER A 500 -22.72 -14.26 19.98
C SER A 500 -23.23 -13.50 21.21
N TYR A 501 -22.37 -12.94 22.07
CA TYR A 501 -22.83 -12.18 23.24
C TYR A 501 -23.58 -10.91 22.86
N ASN A 502 -24.43 -10.42 23.76
CA ASN A 502 -25.21 -9.21 23.53
C ASN A 502 -24.32 -7.97 23.41
N GLY A 503 -24.02 -7.54 22.24
CA GLY A 503 -23.07 -6.45 21.95
C GLY A 503 -21.96 -6.86 20.99
N SER A 504 -21.81 -8.14 20.70
CA SER A 504 -20.78 -8.67 19.77
C SER A 504 -20.85 -8.06 18.35
N GLY A 505 -22.02 -7.56 17.94
CA GLY A 505 -22.26 -6.91 16.66
C GLY A 505 -21.84 -5.42 16.59
N ARG A 506 -21.46 -4.80 17.71
CA ARG A 506 -21.01 -3.40 17.70
C ARG A 506 -19.63 -3.27 17.04
N THR A 507 -19.39 -2.16 16.38
CA THR A 507 -18.12 -1.88 15.67
C THR A 507 -16.91 -2.01 16.60
N GLY A 508 -16.99 -1.47 17.82
CA GLY A 508 -15.90 -1.55 18.81
C GLY A 508 -15.60 -2.96 19.27
N ASP A 509 -16.62 -3.77 19.43
CA ASP A 509 -16.50 -5.21 19.79
C ASP A 509 -15.90 -6.00 18.62
N GLY A 510 -16.24 -5.62 17.40
CA GLY A 510 -15.59 -6.12 16.19
C GLY A 510 -14.08 -5.87 16.19
N TYR A 511 -13.63 -4.67 16.57
CA TYR A 511 -12.19 -4.37 16.65
C TYR A 511 -11.44 -5.24 17.67
N ILE A 512 -12.04 -5.51 18.81
CA ILE A 512 -11.45 -6.40 19.82
C ILE A 512 -11.38 -7.83 19.31
N ARG A 513 -12.45 -8.31 18.69
CA ARG A 513 -12.48 -9.64 18.08
C ARG A 513 -11.42 -9.81 16.99
N GLU A 514 -11.24 -8.78 16.16
CA GLU A 514 -10.15 -8.78 15.16
C GLU A 514 -8.76 -8.78 15.81
N MET A 515 -8.56 -8.04 16.90
CA MET A 515 -7.30 -8.07 17.66
C MET A 515 -7.06 -9.48 18.24
N PHE A 516 -8.07 -10.10 18.81
CA PHE A 516 -7.98 -11.47 19.34
C PHE A 516 -7.59 -12.47 18.24
N TYR A 517 -8.28 -12.46 17.08
CA TYR A 517 -7.95 -13.37 15.99
C TYR A 517 -6.59 -13.07 15.35
N THR A 518 -6.17 -11.82 15.30
CA THR A 518 -4.82 -11.44 14.85
C THR A 518 -3.75 -12.03 15.79
N LEU A 519 -3.98 -11.97 17.08
CA LEU A 519 -3.07 -12.54 18.08
C LEU A 519 -3.04 -14.08 17.99
N LEU A 520 -4.20 -14.70 17.81
CA LEU A 520 -4.29 -16.15 17.65
C LEU A 520 -3.57 -16.64 16.40
N LEU A 521 -3.75 -15.94 15.27
CA LEU A 521 -3.01 -16.23 14.04
C LEU A 521 -1.50 -16.10 14.26
N TYR A 522 -1.05 -15.03 14.92
CA TYR A 522 0.37 -14.80 15.19
C TYR A 522 0.98 -15.85 16.11
N TYR A 523 0.20 -16.35 17.08
CA TYR A 523 0.63 -17.45 17.93
C TYR A 523 0.80 -18.75 17.13
N VAL A 524 -0.19 -19.10 16.30
CA VAL A 524 -0.15 -20.33 15.50
C VAL A 524 0.95 -20.27 14.45
N ASP A 525 1.21 -19.10 13.88
CA ASP A 525 2.35 -18.85 13.01
C ASP A 525 3.70 -19.21 13.66
N ARG A 526 3.81 -19.01 14.98
CA ARG A 526 5.05 -19.19 15.72
C ARG A 526 5.18 -20.57 16.39
N PHE A 527 4.09 -21.10 16.94
CA PHE A 527 4.09 -22.31 17.77
C PHE A 527 3.22 -23.43 17.20
N GLY A 528 2.58 -23.22 16.05
CA GLY A 528 1.55 -24.15 15.58
C GLY A 528 0.35 -24.19 16.52
N GLU A 529 -0.33 -25.31 16.55
CA GLU A 529 -1.52 -25.51 17.40
C GLU A 529 -1.19 -26.04 18.80
N GLU A 530 0.10 -26.04 19.18
CA GLU A 530 0.52 -26.55 20.48
C GLU A 530 -0.12 -25.74 21.61
N GLU A 531 -0.72 -26.42 22.59
CA GLU A 531 -1.36 -25.83 23.79
C GLU A 531 -2.47 -24.77 23.51
N LEU A 532 -3.07 -24.73 22.31
CA LEU A 532 -4.09 -23.75 21.96
C LEU A 532 -5.28 -23.72 22.94
N ASP A 533 -5.67 -24.86 23.47
CA ASP A 533 -6.77 -24.93 24.46
C ASP A 533 -6.49 -24.12 25.74
N LYS A 534 -5.20 -23.95 26.10
CA LYS A 534 -4.76 -23.16 27.24
C LYS A 534 -4.48 -21.70 26.87
N VAL A 535 -4.04 -21.46 25.64
CA VAL A 535 -3.67 -20.14 25.16
C VAL A 535 -4.90 -19.30 24.78
N ILE A 536 -5.93 -19.89 24.18
CA ILE A 536 -7.18 -19.21 23.83
C ILE A 536 -7.82 -18.49 25.04
N PRO A 537 -7.95 -19.10 26.23
CA PRO A 537 -8.40 -18.38 27.42
C PRO A 537 -7.53 -17.20 27.82
N GLN A 538 -6.21 -17.32 27.74
CA GLN A 538 -5.29 -16.22 28.05
C GLN A 538 -5.49 -15.04 27.08
N PHE A 539 -5.57 -15.31 25.78
CA PHE A 539 -5.81 -14.29 24.77
C PHE A 539 -7.18 -13.65 24.92
N PHE A 540 -8.19 -14.42 25.28
CA PHE A 540 -9.51 -13.91 25.58
C PHE A 540 -9.49 -12.94 26.76
N ILE A 541 -8.90 -13.33 27.88
CA ILE A 541 -8.79 -12.47 29.07
C ILE A 541 -8.03 -11.19 28.73
N TRP A 542 -6.91 -11.29 28.03
CA TRP A 542 -6.13 -10.12 27.63
C TRP A 542 -6.93 -9.19 26.71
N ALA A 543 -7.46 -9.69 25.62
CA ALA A 543 -8.12 -8.86 24.61
C ALA A 543 -9.43 -8.24 25.14
N TYR A 544 -10.26 -9.03 25.83
CA TYR A 544 -11.58 -8.58 26.30
C TYR A 544 -11.53 -7.81 27.62
N LYS A 545 -10.39 -7.79 28.33
CA LYS A 545 -10.10 -6.83 29.41
C LYS A 545 -10.38 -5.41 28.94
N LEU A 546 -9.86 -5.03 27.76
CA LEU A 546 -10.11 -3.72 27.17
C LEU A 546 -11.61 -3.45 26.94
N ARG A 547 -12.39 -4.47 26.52
CA ARG A 547 -13.85 -4.34 26.36
C ARG A 547 -14.56 -4.00 27.66
N LEU A 548 -14.18 -4.63 28.74
CA LEU A 548 -14.80 -4.41 30.04
C LEU A 548 -14.43 -3.05 30.64
N GLN A 549 -13.23 -2.54 30.34
CA GLN A 549 -12.71 -1.28 30.85
C GLN A 549 -13.27 -0.03 30.16
N LEU A 550 -13.78 -0.15 28.92
CA LEU A 550 -14.22 0.99 28.13
C LEU A 550 -15.72 0.93 27.85
N SER A 551 -16.41 2.06 28.01
CA SER A 551 -17.83 2.21 27.62
C SER A 551 -17.98 2.16 26.09
N ALA A 552 -17.06 2.79 25.35
CA ALA A 552 -16.98 2.75 23.90
C ALA A 552 -15.55 2.43 23.44
N VAL A 553 -15.41 1.43 22.57
CA VAL A 553 -14.12 1.04 22.00
C VAL A 553 -13.94 1.65 20.62
N GLN A 554 -12.85 2.39 20.46
CA GLN A 554 -12.42 2.94 19.18
C GLN A 554 -11.22 2.14 18.64
N LEU A 555 -11.03 2.14 17.32
CA LEU A 555 -9.87 1.49 16.70
C LEU A 555 -8.54 2.01 17.26
N ALA A 556 -8.49 3.31 17.60
CA ALA A 556 -7.31 3.92 18.22
C ALA A 556 -7.00 3.33 19.60
N SER A 557 -8.03 3.02 20.39
CA SER A 557 -7.85 2.42 21.73
C SER A 557 -7.32 0.98 21.61
N VAL A 558 -7.83 0.21 20.66
CA VAL A 558 -7.35 -1.15 20.37
C VAL A 558 -5.89 -1.13 19.90
N ASP A 559 -5.56 -0.22 18.99
CA ASP A 559 -4.22 -0.08 18.46
C ASP A 559 -3.20 0.33 19.54
N ASN A 560 -3.58 1.29 20.41
CA ASN A 560 -2.74 1.69 21.54
C ASN A 560 -2.56 0.54 22.55
N TYR A 561 -3.60 -0.25 22.80
CA TYR A 561 -3.54 -1.41 23.69
C TYR A 561 -2.65 -2.52 23.12
N ALA A 562 -2.80 -2.81 21.83
CA ALA A 562 -1.98 -3.81 21.13
C ALA A 562 -0.50 -3.43 21.00
N THR A 563 -0.17 -2.12 21.08
CA THR A 563 1.22 -1.61 20.99
C THR A 563 1.82 -1.24 22.34
N ALA A 564 1.09 -1.43 23.43
CA ALA A 564 1.58 -1.15 24.77
C ALA A 564 2.84 -1.97 25.10
N TRP A 565 3.60 -1.53 26.09
CA TRP A 565 4.83 -2.21 26.49
C TRP A 565 4.56 -3.63 27.02
N ASP A 566 3.46 -3.82 27.70
CA ASP A 566 2.94 -5.09 28.26
C ASP A 566 1.93 -5.80 27.33
N SER A 567 2.10 -5.65 26.03
CA SER A 567 1.21 -6.24 25.04
C SER A 567 1.49 -7.72 24.85
N MET A 568 0.44 -8.54 24.82
CA MET A 568 0.51 -9.96 24.51
C MET A 568 1.13 -10.25 23.12
N PHE A 569 1.09 -9.32 22.18
CA PHE A 569 1.80 -9.45 20.91
C PHE A 569 3.32 -9.46 21.09
N ARG A 570 3.84 -8.70 22.06
CA ARG A 570 5.27 -8.75 22.42
C ARG A 570 5.61 -10.01 23.18
N ASP A 571 4.73 -10.42 24.10
CA ASP A 571 4.95 -11.66 24.85
C ASP A 571 5.06 -12.84 23.87
N VAL A 572 4.18 -12.92 22.84
CA VAL A 572 4.28 -13.93 21.79
C VAL A 572 5.57 -13.78 20.99
N TYR A 573 5.99 -12.55 20.65
CA TYR A 573 7.23 -12.30 19.93
C TYR A 573 8.47 -12.76 20.69
N ASP A 574 8.52 -12.54 22.00
CA ASP A 574 9.67 -12.85 22.85
C ASP A 574 9.64 -14.30 23.37
N ALA A 575 8.49 -14.96 23.35
CA ALA A 575 8.29 -16.31 23.86
C ALA A 575 9.11 -17.34 23.09
N LYS A 576 9.64 -18.33 23.81
CA LYS A 576 10.36 -19.49 23.27
C LYS A 576 9.53 -20.76 23.32
N THR A 577 8.54 -20.79 24.18
CA THR A 577 7.62 -21.93 24.35
C THR A 577 6.20 -21.42 24.59
N PRO A 578 5.16 -22.22 24.32
CA PRO A 578 3.78 -21.90 24.67
C PRO A 578 3.57 -21.56 26.15
N TYR A 579 4.37 -22.15 27.03
CA TYR A 579 4.26 -21.92 28.49
C TYR A 579 4.68 -20.52 28.91
N ASP A 580 5.53 -19.85 28.14
CA ASP A 580 5.89 -18.45 28.37
C ASP A 580 4.66 -17.55 28.25
N ILE A 581 3.70 -17.92 27.38
CA ILE A 581 2.44 -17.21 27.17
C ILE A 581 1.38 -17.61 28.19
N ILE A 582 1.25 -18.92 28.45
CA ILE A 582 0.25 -19.45 29.38
C ILE A 582 0.47 -18.89 30.78
N ASN A 583 1.71 -18.69 31.18
CA ASN A 583 2.10 -18.21 32.50
C ASN A 583 2.12 -16.68 32.63
N VAL A 584 1.79 -15.91 31.58
CA VAL A 584 1.67 -14.46 31.69
C VAL A 584 0.58 -14.10 32.71
N ASN A 585 0.96 -13.31 33.69
CA ASN A 585 -0.02 -12.83 34.68
C ASN A 585 -0.78 -11.61 34.12
N ILE A 586 -2.04 -11.84 33.75
CA ILE A 586 -2.92 -10.77 33.28
C ILE A 586 -3.70 -10.25 34.49
N GLU A 587 -3.57 -8.97 34.80
CA GLU A 587 -4.36 -8.32 35.82
C GLU A 587 -5.86 -8.35 35.50
N GLY A 588 -6.68 -8.61 36.49
CA GLY A 588 -8.12 -8.62 36.35
C GLY A 588 -8.75 -7.23 36.21
N VAL A 589 -10.06 -7.20 36.09
CA VAL A 589 -10.88 -5.98 35.94
C VAL A 589 -11.61 -5.70 37.23
N GLN A 590 -11.56 -4.45 37.73
CA GLN A 590 -12.25 -4.06 38.97
C GLN A 590 -13.69 -3.59 38.72
N SER A 591 -13.98 -3.00 37.58
CA SER A 591 -15.32 -2.51 37.24
C SER A 591 -15.63 -2.70 35.77
N LYS A 592 -16.90 -3.03 35.48
CA LYS A 592 -17.38 -3.13 34.10
C LYS A 592 -18.00 -1.80 33.67
N GLN A 593 -17.46 -1.22 32.61
CA GLN A 593 -18.03 -0.01 31.97
C GLN A 593 -18.87 -0.33 30.72
N CYS A 594 -18.80 -1.54 30.22
CA CYS A 594 -19.50 -2.01 29.04
C CYS A 594 -20.94 -2.44 29.35
N SER A 595 -21.93 -1.92 28.62
CA SER A 595 -23.30 -2.45 28.64
C SER A 595 -23.42 -3.68 27.72
N GLY A 596 -24.26 -4.67 28.06
CA GLY A 596 -24.47 -5.87 27.25
C GLY A 596 -23.26 -6.81 27.16
N CYS A 597 -22.35 -6.75 28.13
CA CYS A 597 -21.15 -7.59 28.19
C CYS A 597 -21.26 -8.63 29.37
N GLU A 598 -22.45 -9.00 29.78
CA GLU A 598 -22.63 -9.87 30.95
C GLU A 598 -21.98 -11.26 30.75
N GLN A 599 -22.10 -11.83 29.57
CA GLN A 599 -21.48 -13.11 29.25
C GLN A 599 -19.93 -13.01 29.30
N VAL A 600 -19.35 -11.92 28.79
CA VAL A 600 -17.90 -11.66 28.88
C VAL A 600 -17.50 -11.52 30.36
N LYS A 601 -18.25 -10.75 31.17
CA LYS A 601 -18.00 -10.57 32.60
C LYS A 601 -18.07 -11.92 33.36
N ASN A 602 -19.09 -12.73 33.09
CA ASN A 602 -19.25 -14.03 33.75
C ASN A 602 -18.06 -14.95 33.44
N MET A 603 -17.60 -14.98 32.19
CA MET A 603 -16.41 -15.73 31.81
C MET A 603 -15.16 -15.23 32.57
N PHE A 604 -15.00 -13.91 32.75
CA PHE A 604 -13.91 -13.35 33.56
C PHE A 604 -14.00 -13.75 35.03
N LYS A 605 -15.21 -13.85 35.62
CA LYS A 605 -15.42 -14.35 36.99
C LYS A 605 -14.95 -15.78 37.13
N GLU A 606 -15.24 -16.63 36.15
CA GLU A 606 -14.83 -18.05 36.17
C GLU A 606 -13.30 -18.23 36.13
N TYR A 607 -12.57 -17.27 35.52
CA TYR A 607 -11.10 -17.24 35.55
C TYR A 607 -10.52 -16.46 36.74
N ASN A 608 -11.35 -16.02 37.70
CA ASN A 608 -10.94 -15.15 38.80
C ASN A 608 -10.24 -13.86 38.35
N LYS A 609 -10.71 -13.27 37.24
CA LYS A 609 -10.16 -12.04 36.65
C LYS A 609 -11.16 -10.87 36.70
N TYR A 610 -12.23 -10.98 37.48
CA TYR A 610 -13.17 -9.89 37.76
C TYR A 610 -13.31 -9.70 39.29
N TYR A 611 -12.92 -8.51 39.76
CA TYR A 611 -12.85 -8.19 41.21
C TYR A 611 -13.88 -7.13 41.63
N GLY A 612 -14.72 -6.62 40.72
CA GLY A 612 -15.72 -5.61 41.04
C GLY A 612 -16.93 -6.17 41.77
N ASN A 613 -17.49 -5.42 42.71
CA ASN A 613 -18.81 -5.64 43.25
C ASN A 613 -19.85 -5.33 42.16
N ASP A 614 -20.92 -6.14 42.09
CA ASP A 614 -22.00 -5.98 41.10
C ASP A 614 -22.82 -4.72 41.32
#